data_96c256096ee53e9875bfecf7ff2ab742
#
_entry.id   96c256096ee53e9875bfecf7ff2ab742
#
_cell.length_a   1.000
_cell.length_b   1.000
_cell.length_c   1.000
_cell.angle_alpha   90.00
_cell.angle_beta   90.00
_cell.angle_gamma   90.00
#
_symmetry.space_group_name_H-M   'P 1'
#
loop_
_entity.id
_entity.type
_entity.pdbx_description
1 polymer ?
#
loop_
_entity_poly.entity_id
_entity_poly.type
_entity_poly.pdbx_seq_one_letter_code
_entity_poly.pdbx_strand_id
1 'polypeptide(L)'
;MTANIGIFFGSSTGCTERIANLLKSEIEATGMATAEVIVMSIASAKLLPNYDYLMFGGSTWNIGELQDDWAIALPAISGDGLKGKKVAVFGCGDQFGYSNSFVDAIGIIGERITQLGAETVGWIVPDASYQYEFSRADYDGVLMGLPIDEDNQAPLTPQRVVNWVHWVLEEFGLLKPEAATA
;
A
#
# COMPACT_ATOMS: atom_id res chain seq x y z
N MET A 1 1.98 -11.51 -22.26
CA MET A 1 1.49 -10.15 -21.98
C MET A 1 2.14 -9.72 -20.69
N THR A 2 2.60 -8.47 -20.60
CA THR A 2 3.17 -7.89 -19.37
C THR A 2 2.03 -7.68 -18.38
N ALA A 3 2.21 -8.03 -17.12
CA ALA A 3 1.19 -7.84 -16.09
C ALA A 3 0.89 -6.34 -15.90
N ASN A 4 -0.37 -6.02 -15.58
CA ASN A 4 -0.81 -4.64 -15.34
C ASN A 4 -1.20 -4.46 -13.86
N ILE A 5 -0.55 -3.50 -13.19
CA ILE A 5 -0.77 -3.19 -11.78
C ILE A 5 -1.53 -1.86 -11.66
N GLY A 6 -2.67 -1.87 -10.99
CA GLY A 6 -3.40 -0.64 -10.65
C GLY A 6 -2.97 -0.12 -9.27
N ILE A 7 -2.41 1.10 -9.22
CA ILE A 7 -2.05 1.79 -7.97
C ILE A 7 -3.10 2.85 -7.68
N PHE A 8 -4.05 2.54 -6.81
CA PHE A 8 -5.13 3.44 -6.42
C PHE A 8 -4.78 4.15 -5.12
N PHE A 9 -4.83 5.47 -5.11
CA PHE A 9 -4.42 6.25 -3.95
C PHE A 9 -5.40 7.38 -3.61
N GLY A 10 -5.41 7.77 -2.33
CA GLY A 10 -6.02 9.00 -1.85
C GLY A 10 -4.95 9.90 -1.22
N SER A 11 -4.94 11.19 -1.56
CA SER A 11 -3.95 12.13 -1.07
C SER A 11 -4.50 13.56 -0.98
N SER A 12 -4.31 14.22 0.17
CA SER A 12 -4.71 15.63 0.34
C SER A 12 -3.51 16.58 0.23
N THR A 13 -2.32 16.15 0.63
CA THR A 13 -1.09 16.98 0.64
C THR A 13 -0.08 16.57 -0.44
N GLY A 14 -0.40 15.54 -1.23
CA GLY A 14 0.50 15.02 -2.27
C GLY A 14 1.51 13.96 -1.78
N CYS A 15 1.59 13.66 -0.48
CA CYS A 15 2.54 12.65 0.03
C CYS A 15 2.27 11.29 -0.57
N THR A 16 1.05 10.74 -0.41
CA THR A 16 0.69 9.40 -0.94
C THR A 16 0.79 9.35 -2.46
N GLU A 17 0.44 10.44 -3.15
CA GLU A 17 0.61 10.54 -4.61
C GLU A 17 2.07 10.40 -5.03
N ARG A 18 2.98 11.08 -4.33
CA ARG A 18 4.42 10.98 -4.58
C ARG A 18 4.93 9.55 -4.39
N ILE A 19 4.49 8.87 -3.31
CA ILE A 19 4.86 7.47 -3.08
C ILE A 19 4.29 6.56 -4.17
N ALA A 20 3.03 6.76 -4.59
CA ALA A 20 2.43 5.99 -5.68
C ALA A 20 3.23 6.12 -6.99
N ASN A 21 3.72 7.32 -7.30
CA ASN A 21 4.56 7.54 -8.48
C ASN A 21 5.97 6.92 -8.35
N LEU A 22 6.55 6.90 -7.14
CA LEU A 22 7.80 6.19 -6.88
C LEU A 22 7.62 4.68 -7.07
N LEU A 23 6.54 4.11 -6.52
CA LEU A 23 6.20 2.69 -6.71
C LEU A 23 6.05 2.35 -8.19
N LYS A 24 5.30 3.17 -8.95
CA LYS A 24 5.18 2.98 -10.41
C LYS A 24 6.54 2.97 -11.09
N SER A 25 7.38 3.96 -10.81
CA SER A 25 8.70 4.07 -11.43
C SER A 25 9.57 2.84 -11.15
N GLU A 26 9.53 2.33 -9.92
CA GLU A 26 10.30 1.17 -9.51
C GLU A 26 9.76 -0.13 -10.15
N ILE A 27 8.44 -0.31 -10.17
CA ILE A 27 7.79 -1.45 -10.85
C ILE A 27 8.20 -1.49 -12.32
N GLU A 28 8.09 -0.37 -13.03
CA GLU A 28 8.41 -0.29 -14.45
C GLU A 28 9.91 -0.46 -14.74
N ALA A 29 10.79 -0.02 -13.82
CA ALA A 29 12.24 -0.24 -13.91
C ALA A 29 12.63 -1.72 -13.87
N THR A 30 11.83 -2.58 -13.23
CA THR A 30 12.07 -4.04 -13.25
C THR A 30 11.80 -4.68 -14.61
N GLY A 31 11.01 -4.05 -15.47
CA GLY A 31 10.56 -4.60 -16.75
C GLY A 31 9.55 -5.75 -16.65
N MET A 32 9.10 -6.11 -15.43
CA MET A 32 8.21 -7.25 -15.19
C MET A 32 6.74 -6.91 -15.31
N ALA A 33 6.36 -5.66 -15.03
CA ALA A 33 4.99 -5.18 -15.08
C ALA A 33 4.92 -3.74 -15.56
N THR A 34 3.73 -3.32 -15.98
CA THR A 34 3.36 -1.91 -16.15
C THR A 34 2.49 -1.47 -14.97
N ALA A 35 2.48 -0.19 -14.65
CA ALA A 35 1.67 0.33 -13.55
C ALA A 35 0.93 1.61 -13.94
N GLU A 36 -0.31 1.75 -13.49
CA GLU A 36 -1.11 2.96 -13.61
C GLU A 36 -1.40 3.54 -12.23
N VAL A 37 -1.20 4.85 -12.08
CA VAL A 37 -1.47 5.58 -10.84
C VAL A 37 -2.81 6.30 -10.98
N ILE A 38 -3.76 6.01 -10.08
CA ILE A 38 -5.16 6.41 -10.19
C ILE A 38 -5.65 6.96 -8.85
N VAL A 39 -6.25 8.15 -8.87
CA VAL A 39 -6.92 8.69 -7.68
C VAL A 39 -8.11 7.81 -7.32
N MET A 40 -8.20 7.39 -6.06
CA MET A 40 -9.32 6.59 -5.57
C MET A 40 -10.60 7.43 -5.52
N SER A 41 -11.67 6.87 -6.03
CA SER A 41 -13.01 7.43 -6.01
C SER A 41 -14.04 6.33 -6.24
N ILE A 42 -15.32 6.61 -6.01
CA ILE A 42 -16.41 5.68 -6.37
C ILE A 42 -16.37 5.32 -7.87
N ALA A 43 -15.99 6.28 -8.72
CA ALA A 43 -15.93 6.04 -10.15
C ALA A 43 -14.73 5.17 -10.53
N SER A 44 -13.53 5.46 -9.99
CA SER A 44 -12.32 4.70 -10.29
C SER A 44 -12.33 3.29 -9.66
N ALA A 45 -13.07 3.09 -8.56
CA ALA A 45 -13.25 1.76 -7.97
C ALA A 45 -13.89 0.74 -8.96
N LYS A 46 -14.62 1.21 -9.97
CA LYS A 46 -15.17 0.35 -11.04
C LYS A 46 -14.11 -0.19 -11.98
N LEU A 47 -12.90 0.37 -11.94
CA LEU A 47 -11.78 -0.06 -12.78
C LEU A 47 -10.98 -1.22 -12.15
N LEU A 48 -11.18 -1.52 -10.87
CA LEU A 48 -10.44 -2.56 -10.13
C LEU A 48 -10.40 -3.92 -10.87
N PRO A 49 -11.48 -4.39 -11.52
CA PRO A 49 -11.45 -5.65 -12.25
C PRO A 49 -10.48 -5.68 -13.43
N ASN A 50 -10.09 -4.53 -13.97
CA ASN A 50 -9.28 -4.42 -15.19
C ASN A 50 -7.78 -4.67 -14.95
N TYR A 51 -7.34 -4.75 -13.69
CA TYR A 51 -5.93 -4.95 -13.33
C TYR A 51 -5.68 -6.37 -12.85
N ASP A 52 -4.52 -6.91 -13.20
CA ASP A 52 -4.10 -8.24 -12.74
C ASP A 52 -3.81 -8.21 -11.23
N TYR A 53 -3.14 -7.14 -10.78
CA TYR A 53 -2.77 -6.90 -9.39
C TYR A 53 -3.11 -5.48 -8.97
N LEU A 54 -3.26 -5.25 -7.67
CA LEU A 54 -3.65 -3.97 -7.12
C LEU A 54 -2.70 -3.52 -6.00
N MET A 55 -2.48 -2.21 -5.94
CA MET A 55 -1.84 -1.55 -4.80
C MET A 55 -2.75 -0.41 -4.32
N PHE A 56 -2.98 -0.32 -3.02
CA PHE A 56 -3.83 0.71 -2.43
C PHE A 56 -3.04 1.59 -1.48
N GLY A 57 -3.06 2.91 -1.73
CA GLY A 57 -2.32 3.90 -0.99
C GLY A 57 -3.22 4.88 -0.26
N GLY A 58 -3.06 4.99 1.06
CA GLY A 58 -3.81 5.93 1.88
C GLY A 58 -2.97 6.59 2.96
N SER A 59 -3.26 7.86 3.28
CA SER A 59 -2.69 8.53 4.44
C SER A 59 -3.65 8.49 5.61
N THR A 60 -3.06 8.41 6.80
CA THR A 60 -3.80 8.50 8.06
C THR A 60 -3.94 9.96 8.46
N TRP A 61 -5.17 10.38 8.76
CA TRP A 61 -5.52 11.73 9.15
C TRP A 61 -6.06 11.75 10.57
N ASN A 62 -6.02 12.93 11.20
CA ASN A 62 -6.52 13.15 12.55
C ASN A 62 -6.01 12.09 13.54
N ILE A 63 -6.90 11.37 14.20
CA ILE A 63 -6.58 10.31 15.16
C ILE A 63 -7.02 8.97 14.56
N GLY A 64 -6.29 8.50 13.52
CA GLY A 64 -6.52 7.19 12.91
C GLY A 64 -7.63 7.15 11.85
N GLU A 65 -7.93 8.28 11.20
CA GLU A 65 -8.96 8.37 10.17
C GLU A 65 -8.40 8.18 8.76
N LEU A 66 -9.25 7.74 7.83
CA LEU A 66 -8.93 7.70 6.41
C LEU A 66 -8.91 9.10 5.81
N GLN A 67 -8.06 9.31 4.83
CA GLN A 67 -8.12 10.44 3.92
C GLN A 67 -9.46 10.42 3.15
N ASP A 68 -9.99 11.61 2.80
CA ASP A 68 -11.37 11.82 2.31
C ASP A 68 -11.74 10.93 1.11
N ASP A 69 -10.86 10.78 0.11
CA ASP A 69 -11.15 9.96 -1.08
C ASP A 69 -11.41 8.51 -0.68
N TRP A 70 -10.61 7.98 0.25
CA TRP A 70 -10.78 6.63 0.78
C TRP A 70 -12.01 6.51 1.68
N ALA A 71 -12.26 7.50 2.53
CA ALA A 71 -13.43 7.51 3.41
C ALA A 71 -14.74 7.44 2.60
N ILE A 72 -14.77 8.10 1.43
CA ILE A 72 -15.92 8.11 0.52
C ILE A 72 -15.98 6.83 -0.32
N ALA A 73 -14.85 6.37 -0.87
CA ALA A 73 -14.84 5.29 -1.84
C ALA A 73 -14.89 3.88 -1.22
N LEU A 74 -14.21 3.67 -0.08
CA LEU A 74 -14.05 2.35 0.53
C LEU A 74 -15.37 1.63 0.86
N PRO A 75 -16.41 2.31 1.40
CA PRO A 75 -17.71 1.69 1.62
C PRO A 75 -18.41 1.24 0.33
N ALA A 76 -18.11 1.90 -0.79
CA ALA A 76 -18.74 1.61 -2.08
C ALA A 76 -18.01 0.51 -2.89
N ILE A 77 -16.83 0.07 -2.47
CA ILE A 77 -16.11 -1.02 -3.12
C ILE A 77 -16.85 -2.34 -2.85
N SER A 78 -17.19 -3.05 -3.94
CA SER A 78 -17.76 -4.40 -3.90
C SER A 78 -16.67 -5.47 -4.03
N GLY A 79 -17.01 -6.72 -3.66
CA GLY A 79 -16.08 -7.85 -3.79
C GLY A 79 -15.77 -8.28 -5.22
N ASP A 80 -16.57 -7.85 -6.21
CA ASP A 80 -16.47 -8.33 -7.60
C ASP A 80 -15.09 -8.05 -8.25
N GLY A 81 -14.45 -6.94 -7.85
CA GLY A 81 -13.12 -6.56 -8.34
C GLY A 81 -11.96 -7.02 -7.47
N LEU A 82 -12.22 -7.63 -6.32
CA LEU A 82 -11.20 -7.95 -5.30
C LEU A 82 -11.08 -9.44 -5.00
N LYS A 83 -12.16 -10.19 -5.15
CA LYS A 83 -12.20 -11.60 -4.78
C LYS A 83 -11.11 -12.41 -5.50
N GLY A 84 -10.21 -12.99 -4.71
CA GLY A 84 -9.08 -13.80 -5.19
C GLY A 84 -7.93 -12.98 -5.80
N LYS A 85 -7.99 -11.63 -5.78
CA LYS A 85 -6.87 -10.79 -6.20
C LYS A 85 -5.87 -10.61 -5.07
N LYS A 86 -4.59 -10.57 -5.43
CA LYS A 86 -3.52 -10.13 -4.54
C LYS A 86 -3.48 -8.61 -4.53
N VAL A 87 -3.50 -8.04 -3.34
CA VAL A 87 -3.52 -6.58 -3.12
C VAL A 87 -2.47 -6.21 -2.08
N ALA A 88 -1.56 -5.30 -2.43
CA ALA A 88 -0.62 -4.71 -1.50
C ALA A 88 -1.15 -3.36 -1.02
N VAL A 89 -0.87 -3.00 0.24
CA VAL A 89 -1.31 -1.71 0.81
C VAL A 89 -0.10 -0.90 1.25
N PHE A 90 -0.14 0.42 1.06
CA PHE A 90 0.88 1.33 1.54
C PHE A 90 0.23 2.59 2.11
N GLY A 91 0.96 3.31 2.96
CA GLY A 91 0.38 4.52 3.54
C GLY A 91 1.39 5.44 4.18
N CYS A 92 1.02 6.73 4.25
CA CYS A 92 1.79 7.76 4.92
C CYS A 92 1.24 8.02 6.32
N GLY A 93 2.13 8.21 7.29
CA GLY A 93 1.83 8.59 8.65
C GLY A 93 3.02 9.27 9.31
N ASP A 94 2.81 9.82 10.49
CA ASP A 94 3.83 10.44 11.33
C ASP A 94 3.93 9.64 12.64
N GLN A 95 4.99 8.86 12.79
CA GLN A 95 5.16 7.94 13.91
C GLN A 95 5.43 8.64 15.25
N PHE A 96 5.86 9.90 15.23
CA PHE A 96 6.11 10.66 16.46
C PHE A 96 4.94 11.57 16.81
N GLY A 97 4.38 12.28 15.84
CA GLY A 97 3.24 13.17 16.06
C GLY A 97 1.94 12.40 16.33
N TYR A 98 1.80 11.21 15.76
CA TYR A 98 0.60 10.36 15.85
C TYR A 98 0.96 8.90 16.16
N SER A 99 1.80 8.70 17.18
CA SER A 99 2.36 7.38 17.55
C SER A 99 1.30 6.31 17.87
N ASN A 100 0.12 6.73 18.34
CA ASN A 100 -0.99 5.84 18.71
C ASN A 100 -1.98 5.54 17.56
N SER A 101 -1.68 6.04 16.36
CA SER A 101 -2.50 5.79 15.16
C SER A 101 -1.65 5.76 13.89
N PHE A 102 -0.38 5.38 14.05
CA PHE A 102 0.58 5.36 12.95
C PHE A 102 0.11 4.46 11.81
N VAL A 103 -0.06 5.04 10.63
CA VAL A 103 -0.53 4.37 9.40
C VAL A 103 -1.81 3.53 9.55
N ASP A 104 -2.72 3.92 10.43
CA ASP A 104 -4.00 3.20 10.65
C ASP A 104 -4.80 3.02 9.36
N ALA A 105 -4.66 3.94 8.38
CA ALA A 105 -5.29 3.82 7.07
C ALA A 105 -4.92 2.52 6.35
N ILE A 106 -3.69 2.03 6.50
CA ILE A 106 -3.27 0.72 5.95
C ILE A 106 -4.15 -0.40 6.54
N GLY A 107 -4.29 -0.43 7.86
CA GLY A 107 -5.11 -1.42 8.55
C GLY A 107 -6.58 -1.34 8.14
N ILE A 108 -7.17 -0.15 8.12
CA ILE A 108 -8.58 0.06 7.73
C ILE A 108 -8.85 -0.42 6.31
N ILE A 109 -8.00 -0.03 5.35
CA ILE A 109 -8.12 -0.44 3.95
C ILE A 109 -7.91 -1.95 3.84
N GLY A 110 -6.84 -2.47 4.43
CA GLY A 110 -6.48 -3.88 4.37
C GLY A 110 -7.53 -4.81 4.97
N GLU A 111 -8.06 -4.49 6.14
CA GLU A 111 -9.17 -5.24 6.76
C GLU A 111 -10.41 -5.29 5.84
N ARG A 112 -10.77 -4.13 5.25
CA ARG A 112 -11.94 -4.05 4.39
C ARG A 112 -11.78 -4.88 3.12
N ILE A 113 -10.63 -4.80 2.44
CA ILE A 113 -10.41 -5.56 1.21
C ILE A 113 -10.31 -7.07 1.47
N THR A 114 -9.75 -7.46 2.61
CA THR A 114 -9.72 -8.87 3.05
C THR A 114 -11.13 -9.42 3.26
N GLN A 115 -12.02 -8.64 3.90
CA GLN A 115 -13.45 -8.99 4.04
C GLN A 115 -14.15 -9.14 2.69
N LEU A 116 -13.68 -8.43 1.66
CA LEU A 116 -14.18 -8.51 0.29
C LEU A 116 -13.54 -9.63 -0.54
N GLY A 117 -12.67 -10.44 0.08
CA GLY A 117 -12.08 -11.64 -0.51
C GLY A 117 -10.76 -11.41 -1.24
N ALA A 118 -10.09 -10.28 -1.03
CA ALA A 118 -8.72 -10.08 -1.48
C ALA A 118 -7.72 -10.82 -0.57
N GLU A 119 -6.60 -11.22 -1.14
CA GLU A 119 -5.41 -11.67 -0.44
C GLU A 119 -4.46 -10.49 -0.26
N THR A 120 -4.25 -10.04 0.98
CA THR A 120 -3.30 -8.97 1.26
C THR A 120 -1.87 -9.51 1.25
N VAL A 121 -0.98 -8.80 0.56
CA VAL A 121 0.44 -9.14 0.39
C VAL A 121 1.34 -7.94 0.71
N GLY A 122 2.66 -8.13 0.75
CA GLY A 122 3.61 -7.06 1.05
C GLY A 122 3.66 -6.69 2.52
N TRP A 123 3.37 -7.65 3.41
CA TRP A 123 3.51 -7.46 4.85
C TRP A 123 4.97 -7.34 5.23
N ILE A 124 5.30 -6.45 6.16
CA ILE A 124 6.67 -6.23 6.60
C ILE A 124 6.84 -6.44 8.11
N VAL A 125 8.00 -6.94 8.51
CA VAL A 125 8.44 -6.88 9.91
C VAL A 125 9.15 -5.53 10.09
N PRO A 126 8.61 -4.61 10.92
CA PRO A 126 9.22 -3.30 11.11
C PRO A 126 10.60 -3.45 11.77
N ASP A 127 11.58 -2.73 11.25
CA ASP A 127 12.92 -2.64 11.85
C ASP A 127 12.94 -1.60 12.98
N ALA A 128 14.10 -1.44 13.65
CA ALA A 128 14.27 -0.53 14.78
C ALA A 128 14.10 0.97 14.43
N SER A 129 13.97 1.32 13.17
CA SER A 129 13.70 2.71 12.75
C SER A 129 12.24 3.11 12.98
N TYR A 130 11.32 2.14 13.07
CA TYR A 130 9.93 2.40 13.41
C TYR A 130 9.72 2.45 14.92
N GLN A 131 9.18 3.57 15.41
CA GLN A 131 9.03 3.87 16.85
C GLN A 131 7.63 4.41 17.16
N TYR A 132 6.60 3.69 16.75
CA TYR A 132 5.21 4.00 17.08
C TYR A 132 4.76 3.21 18.34
N GLU A 133 3.70 3.68 18.99
CA GLU A 133 3.11 3.01 20.16
C GLU A 133 2.01 2.02 19.76
N PHE A 134 1.21 2.40 18.76
CA PHE A 134 0.12 1.57 18.25
C PHE A 134 -0.15 1.86 16.77
N SER A 135 -0.50 0.82 16.04
CA SER A 135 -0.98 0.91 14.67
C SER A 135 -2.06 -0.16 14.42
N ARG A 136 -3.15 0.25 13.80
CA ARG A 136 -4.19 -0.69 13.34
C ARG A 136 -3.67 -1.62 12.23
N ALA A 137 -2.58 -1.26 11.59
CA ALA A 137 -1.92 -2.10 10.59
C ALA A 137 -1.01 -3.16 11.21
N ASP A 138 -0.73 -3.08 12.52
CA ASP A 138 0.17 -4.02 13.22
C ASP A 138 -0.61 -5.23 13.73
N TYR A 139 -0.20 -6.40 13.30
CA TYR A 139 -0.71 -7.70 13.71
C TYR A 139 0.44 -8.52 14.31
N ASP A 140 0.54 -8.50 15.63
CA ASP A 140 1.57 -9.23 16.39
C ASP A 140 3.02 -8.90 15.93
N GLY A 141 3.30 -7.64 15.66
CA GLY A 141 4.62 -7.15 15.23
C GLY A 141 4.90 -7.28 13.73
N VAL A 142 3.86 -7.52 12.92
CA VAL A 142 3.97 -7.52 11.45
C VAL A 142 2.99 -6.49 10.89
N LEU A 143 3.49 -5.53 10.13
CA LEU A 143 2.67 -4.49 9.51
C LEU A 143 2.07 -4.96 8.17
N MET A 144 0.78 -4.77 8.02
CA MET A 144 0.03 -5.07 6.79
C MET A 144 0.36 -4.05 5.70
N GLY A 145 1.54 -4.14 5.09
CA GLY A 145 1.93 -3.28 3.97
C GLY A 145 3.09 -2.35 4.29
N LEU A 146 3.30 -1.34 3.44
CA LEU A 146 4.44 -0.42 3.52
C LEU A 146 4.08 0.87 4.27
N PRO A 147 4.54 1.07 5.53
CA PRO A 147 4.42 2.34 6.22
C PRO A 147 5.52 3.32 5.75
N ILE A 148 5.14 4.54 5.44
CA ILE A 148 6.03 5.63 5.06
C ILE A 148 5.85 6.80 6.03
N ASP A 149 6.95 7.28 6.57
CA ASP A 149 7.01 8.46 7.43
C ASP A 149 7.91 9.53 6.78
N GLU A 150 7.26 10.41 6.02
CA GLU A 150 7.97 11.49 5.31
C GLU A 150 8.31 12.67 6.23
N ASP A 151 7.61 12.81 7.34
CA ASP A 151 7.83 13.90 8.28
C ASP A 151 9.14 13.68 9.07
N ASN A 152 9.44 12.43 9.41
CA ASN A 152 10.59 12.10 10.26
C ASN A 152 11.68 11.29 9.53
N GLN A 153 11.34 10.55 8.49
CA GLN A 153 12.22 9.55 7.87
C GLN A 153 12.26 9.61 6.33
N ALA A 154 12.02 10.77 5.73
CA ALA A 154 12.06 10.96 4.28
C ALA A 154 13.31 10.37 3.58
N PRO A 155 14.53 10.45 4.15
CA PRO A 155 15.72 9.83 3.53
C PRO A 155 15.66 8.30 3.41
N LEU A 156 14.83 7.61 4.19
CA LEU A 156 14.68 6.15 4.13
C LEU A 156 13.67 5.71 3.07
N THR A 157 12.79 6.59 2.64
CA THR A 157 11.68 6.27 1.73
C THR A 157 12.13 5.63 0.41
N PRO A 158 13.15 6.13 -0.31
CA PRO A 158 13.53 5.52 -1.58
C PRO A 158 13.93 4.05 -1.42
N GLN A 159 14.75 3.74 -0.43
CA GLN A 159 15.19 2.35 -0.22
C GLN A 159 14.05 1.44 0.24
N ARG A 160 13.15 1.95 1.08
CA ARG A 160 11.94 1.21 1.50
C ARG A 160 11.05 0.87 0.31
N VAL A 161 10.85 1.82 -0.60
CA VAL A 161 10.06 1.61 -1.82
C VAL A 161 10.70 0.54 -2.71
N VAL A 162 12.01 0.65 -2.98
CA VAL A 162 12.73 -0.35 -3.79
C VAL A 162 12.59 -1.75 -3.21
N ASN A 163 12.92 -1.93 -1.93
CA ASN A 163 12.89 -3.24 -1.28
C ASN A 163 11.47 -3.82 -1.26
N TRP A 164 10.47 -2.98 -0.97
CA TRP A 164 9.09 -3.43 -0.87
C TRP A 164 8.49 -3.78 -2.24
N VAL A 165 8.81 -3.03 -3.30
CA VAL A 165 8.36 -3.37 -4.66
C VAL A 165 8.89 -4.73 -5.06
N HIS A 166 10.16 -5.02 -4.84
CA HIS A 166 10.74 -6.34 -5.15
C HIS A 166 10.02 -7.45 -4.40
N TRP A 167 9.80 -7.28 -3.09
CA TRP A 167 9.05 -8.24 -2.29
C TRP A 167 7.62 -8.45 -2.81
N VAL A 168 6.88 -7.38 -3.06
CA VAL A 168 5.50 -7.47 -3.56
C VAL A 168 5.44 -8.14 -4.93
N LEU A 169 6.38 -7.85 -5.83
CA LEU A 169 6.45 -8.49 -7.14
C LEU A 169 6.76 -10.00 -7.05
N GLU A 170 7.56 -10.42 -6.06
CA GLU A 170 7.76 -11.85 -5.77
C GLU A 170 6.46 -12.50 -5.28
N GLU A 171 5.75 -11.88 -4.34
CA GLU A 171 4.46 -12.39 -3.85
C GLU A 171 3.36 -12.37 -4.93
N PHE A 172 3.41 -11.43 -5.86
CA PHE A 172 2.57 -11.46 -7.06
C PHE A 172 2.95 -12.61 -8.03
N GLY A 173 4.14 -13.19 -7.89
CA GLY A 173 4.67 -14.23 -8.77
C GLY A 173 5.28 -13.67 -10.06
N LEU A 174 5.62 -12.38 -10.10
CA LEU A 174 6.21 -11.69 -11.24
C LEU A 174 7.74 -11.68 -11.21
N LEU A 175 8.33 -11.79 -10.02
CA LEU A 175 9.76 -12.00 -9.81
C LEU A 175 10.00 -13.36 -9.19
N LYS A 176 11.16 -13.93 -9.45
CA LYS A 176 11.63 -15.11 -8.70
C LYS A 176 12.32 -14.63 -7.43
N PRO A 177 12.13 -15.32 -6.29
CA PRO A 177 12.91 -15.04 -5.10
C PRO A 177 14.41 -15.09 -5.42
N GLU A 178 15.15 -14.07 -4.98
CA GLU A 178 16.61 -14.19 -5.03
C GLU A 178 17.02 -15.43 -4.25
N ALA A 179 17.81 -16.30 -4.91
CA ALA A 179 18.35 -17.47 -4.24
C ALA A 179 19.18 -16.98 -3.05
N ALA A 180 18.78 -17.36 -1.83
CA ALA A 180 19.54 -17.03 -0.64
C ALA A 180 20.99 -17.51 -0.87
N THR A 181 21.90 -16.56 -1.02
CA THR A 181 23.35 -16.86 -1.05
C THR A 181 23.72 -17.42 0.32
N ALA A 182 24.00 -18.71 0.33
CA ALA A 182 24.42 -19.46 1.51
C ALA A 182 25.79 -18.98 2.02
#